data_e6ef42af27985a3a7432653e99ce2a91
#
_entry.id   e6ef42af27985a3a7432653e99ce2a91
#
_cell.length_a   1.000
_cell.length_b   1.000
_cell.length_c   1.000
_cell.angle_alpha   90.00
_cell.angle_beta   90.00
_cell.angle_gamma   90.00
#
_symmetry.space_group_name_H-M   'P 1'
#
loop_
_entity.id
_entity.type
_entity.pdbx_description
1 polymer ?
#
loop_
_entity_poly.entity_id
_entity_poly.type
_entity_poly.pdbx_seq_one_letter_code
_entity_poly.pdbx_strand_id
1 'polypeptide(L)'
;MTGVQTCALPILLDLTASETVLGKPVASDLREGKVTMSVIHALERCTPAERKQIETVLIDRAFNGVTHADILAILNRYGSLDYASKEAGRYAESARNAICVFPDSEIKRALLWAPEFVVAREK
;
A
#
# COMPACT_ATOMS: atom_id res chain seq x y z
N MET A 1 5.82 16.75 -2.65
CA MET A 1 4.75 15.77 -2.47
C MET A 1 5.19 14.52 -1.74
N THR A 2 5.54 14.73 -0.52
CA THR A 2 6.06 13.67 0.32
C THR A 2 4.96 12.82 0.99
N GLY A 3 3.76 13.38 1.19
CA GLY A 3 2.66 12.70 1.87
C GLY A 3 2.20 11.41 1.18
N VAL A 4 2.08 11.39 -0.15
CA VAL A 4 1.67 10.20 -0.91
C VAL A 4 2.75 9.11 -0.83
N GLN A 5 4.03 9.46 -0.92
CA GLN A 5 5.14 8.52 -0.82
C GLN A 5 5.25 7.91 0.58
N THR A 6 5.03 8.69 1.63
CA THR A 6 5.11 8.21 3.01
C THR A 6 3.94 7.33 3.40
N CYS A 7 2.77 7.48 2.76
CA CYS A 7 1.56 6.71 3.08
C CYS A 7 1.41 5.42 2.25
N ALA A 8 1.86 5.40 0.97
CA ALA A 8 1.63 4.27 0.07
C ALA A 8 2.26 2.96 0.54
N LEU A 9 3.51 3.00 1.00
CA LEU A 9 4.26 1.81 1.42
C LEU A 9 3.79 1.21 2.75
N PRO A 10 3.58 1.99 3.82
CA PRO A 10 2.99 1.47 5.04
C PRO A 10 1.61 0.86 4.85
N ILE A 11 0.79 1.44 3.98
CA ILE A 11 -0.55 0.95 3.64
C ILE A 11 -0.46 -0.41 2.92
N LEU A 12 0.44 -0.55 1.95
CA LEU A 12 0.65 -1.80 1.23
C LEU A 12 1.16 -2.90 2.18
N LEU A 13 2.10 -2.57 3.05
CA LEU A 13 2.63 -3.48 4.05
C LEU A 13 1.54 -3.95 5.03
N ASP A 14 0.63 -3.09 5.43
CA ASP A 14 -0.51 -3.42 6.29
C ASP A 14 -1.43 -4.47 5.66
N LEU A 15 -1.59 -4.45 4.34
CA LEU A 15 -2.41 -5.41 3.62
C LEU A 15 -1.71 -6.75 3.36
N THR A 16 -0.40 -6.77 3.21
CA THR A 16 0.37 -7.92 2.73
C THR A 16 1.15 -8.65 3.82
N ALA A 17 1.59 -7.95 4.86
CA ALA A 17 2.38 -8.52 5.94
C ALA A 17 1.51 -9.34 6.92
N SER A 18 2.12 -10.31 7.56
CA SER A 18 1.48 -11.05 8.64
C SER A 18 1.44 -10.23 9.94
N GLU A 19 0.48 -10.52 10.80
CA GLU A 19 0.38 -9.89 12.12
C GLU A 19 1.65 -10.05 12.95
N THR A 20 2.35 -11.18 12.80
CA THR A 20 3.60 -11.46 13.49
C THR A 20 4.73 -10.50 13.09
N VAL A 21 4.70 -10.01 11.84
CA VAL A 21 5.71 -9.07 11.33
C VAL A 21 5.41 -7.65 11.79
N LEU A 22 4.15 -7.25 11.76
CA LEU A 22 3.74 -5.88 12.09
C LEU A 22 3.42 -5.67 13.57
N GLY A 23 3.15 -6.75 14.31
CA GLY A 23 2.68 -6.65 15.69
C GLY A 23 1.31 -5.99 15.82
N LYS A 24 0.53 -5.94 14.74
CA LYS A 24 -0.82 -5.40 14.68
C LYS A 24 -1.67 -6.20 13.69
N PRO A 25 -3.00 -6.14 13.78
CA PRO A 25 -3.88 -6.83 12.84
C PRO A 25 -3.61 -6.40 11.40
N VAL A 26 -3.54 -7.37 10.50
CA VAL A 26 -3.39 -7.14 9.06
C VAL A 26 -4.63 -6.45 8.51
N ALA A 27 -4.42 -5.55 7.57
CA ALA A 27 -5.48 -4.72 6.96
C ALA A 27 -6.21 -3.81 7.96
N SER A 28 -5.48 -3.32 8.98
CA SER A 28 -6.04 -2.41 9.97
C SER A 28 -6.61 -1.13 9.33
N ASP A 29 -5.95 -0.60 8.32
CA ASP A 29 -6.40 0.59 7.60
C ASP A 29 -7.79 0.38 6.97
N LEU A 30 -8.01 -0.78 6.33
CA LEU A 30 -9.31 -1.11 5.75
C LEU A 30 -10.40 -1.20 6.84
N ARG A 31 -10.11 -1.86 7.93
CA ARG A 31 -11.03 -1.96 9.07
C ARG A 31 -11.29 -0.62 9.74
N GLU A 32 -10.33 0.29 9.72
CA GLU A 32 -10.51 1.66 10.22
C GLU A 32 -11.34 2.54 9.27
N GLY A 33 -11.74 2.01 8.13
CA GLY A 33 -12.52 2.73 7.12
C GLY A 33 -11.67 3.59 6.19
N LYS A 34 -10.37 3.35 6.12
CA LYS A 34 -9.47 4.06 5.21
C LYS A 34 -9.45 3.39 3.85
N VAL A 35 -9.68 4.17 2.81
CA VAL A 35 -9.63 3.70 1.42
C VAL A 35 -8.23 3.95 0.87
N THR A 36 -7.49 2.88 0.68
CA THR A 36 -6.11 2.92 0.20
C THR A 36 -6.04 2.85 -1.32
N MET A 37 -4.87 3.13 -1.89
CA MET A 37 -4.64 3.11 -3.34
C MET A 37 -5.01 1.75 -3.98
N SER A 38 -4.64 0.64 -3.34
CA SER A 38 -4.99 -0.70 -3.82
C SER A 38 -6.51 -0.95 -3.79
N VAL A 39 -7.18 -0.48 -2.76
CA VAL A 39 -8.64 -0.58 -2.65
C VAL A 39 -9.33 0.29 -3.70
N ILE A 40 -8.88 1.52 -3.93
CA ILE A 40 -9.41 2.39 -4.98
C ILE A 40 -9.29 1.72 -6.35
N HIS A 41 -8.11 1.21 -6.66
CA HIS A 41 -7.85 0.51 -7.93
C HIS A 41 -8.77 -0.69 -8.13
N ALA A 42 -9.01 -1.47 -7.07
CA ALA A 42 -9.94 -2.60 -7.12
C ALA A 42 -11.39 -2.14 -7.29
N LEU A 43 -11.82 -1.11 -6.56
CA LEU A 43 -13.20 -0.57 -6.65
C LEU A 43 -13.57 -0.06 -8.04
N GLU A 44 -12.61 0.44 -8.81
CA GLU A 44 -12.84 0.88 -10.18
C GLU A 44 -13.09 -0.28 -11.17
N ARG A 45 -12.68 -1.50 -10.81
CA ARG A 45 -12.63 -2.67 -11.71
C ARG A 45 -13.48 -3.84 -11.25
N CYS A 46 -13.82 -3.91 -9.98
CA CYS A 46 -14.51 -5.05 -9.38
C CYS A 46 -15.99 -5.13 -9.78
N THR A 47 -16.56 -6.33 -9.62
CA THR A 47 -17.98 -6.56 -9.80
C THR A 47 -18.81 -5.88 -8.70
N PRO A 48 -20.13 -5.64 -8.94
CA PRO A 48 -20.98 -5.07 -7.90
C PRO A 48 -21.04 -5.91 -6.61
N ALA A 49 -20.92 -7.23 -6.71
CA ALA A 49 -20.87 -8.12 -5.55
C ALA A 49 -19.60 -7.95 -4.74
N GLU A 50 -18.44 -7.87 -5.40
CA GLU A 50 -17.14 -7.64 -4.76
C GLU A 50 -17.06 -6.23 -4.16
N ARG A 51 -17.59 -5.24 -4.86
CA ARG A 51 -17.72 -3.87 -4.33
C ARG A 51 -18.48 -3.87 -3.01
N LYS A 52 -19.60 -4.57 -2.94
CA LYS A 52 -20.41 -4.67 -1.73
C LYS A 52 -19.62 -5.31 -0.57
N GLN A 53 -18.78 -6.30 -0.86
CA GLN A 53 -17.90 -6.91 0.17
C GLN A 53 -16.91 -5.89 0.74
N ILE A 54 -16.24 -5.13 -0.12
CA ILE A 54 -15.30 -4.08 0.31
C ILE A 54 -16.04 -2.99 1.10
N GLU A 55 -17.17 -2.52 0.61
CA GLU A 55 -17.98 -1.49 1.26
C GLU A 55 -18.49 -1.95 2.63
N THR A 56 -18.86 -3.22 2.78
CA THR A 56 -19.28 -3.79 4.07
C THR A 56 -18.17 -3.66 5.12
N VAL A 57 -16.94 -4.04 4.77
CA VAL A 57 -15.80 -3.91 5.69
C VAL A 57 -15.53 -2.45 6.06
N LEU A 58 -15.61 -1.54 5.07
CA LEU A 58 -15.35 -0.11 5.28
C LEU A 58 -16.43 0.55 6.16
N ILE A 59 -17.69 0.21 5.97
CA ILE A 59 -18.82 0.80 6.69
C ILE A 59 -18.92 0.22 8.10
N ASP A 60 -18.85 -1.10 8.22
CA ASP A 60 -18.98 -1.81 9.50
C ASP A 60 -17.73 -1.66 10.37
N ARG A 61 -16.61 -1.24 9.77
CA ARG A 61 -15.29 -1.19 10.42
C ARG A 61 -14.90 -2.52 11.06
N ALA A 62 -15.33 -3.61 10.44
CA ALA A 62 -15.11 -4.98 10.89
C ALA A 62 -15.23 -5.95 9.73
N PHE A 63 -14.61 -7.10 9.89
CA PHE A 63 -14.71 -8.22 8.92
C PHE A 63 -15.95 -9.09 9.24
N ASN A 64 -17.13 -8.49 9.19
CA ASN A 64 -18.40 -9.15 9.47
C ASN A 64 -18.92 -9.90 8.23
N GLY A 65 -18.75 -11.22 8.21
CA GLY A 65 -19.19 -12.06 7.09
C GLY A 65 -18.31 -11.94 5.82
N VAL A 66 -17.32 -11.07 5.84
CA VAL A 66 -16.28 -10.93 4.80
C VAL A 66 -14.95 -11.08 5.51
N THR A 67 -14.12 -12.02 5.07
CA THR A 67 -12.81 -12.24 5.69
C THR A 67 -11.73 -11.36 5.06
N HIS A 68 -10.62 -11.19 5.78
CA HIS A 68 -9.42 -10.57 5.22
C HIS A 68 -8.96 -11.28 3.93
N ALA A 69 -9.06 -12.62 3.90
CA ALA A 69 -8.70 -13.42 2.73
C ALA A 69 -9.58 -13.11 1.51
N ASP A 70 -10.88 -12.86 1.72
CA ASP A 70 -11.78 -12.47 0.62
C ASP A 70 -11.36 -11.14 0.01
N ILE A 71 -11.04 -10.16 0.83
CA ILE A 71 -10.55 -8.85 0.36
C ILE A 71 -9.22 -9.01 -0.39
N LEU A 72 -8.26 -9.76 0.16
CA LEU A 72 -7.00 -10.03 -0.52
C LEU A 72 -7.20 -10.74 -1.87
N ALA A 73 -8.13 -11.69 -1.94
CA ALA A 73 -8.46 -12.38 -3.20
C ALA A 73 -8.98 -11.40 -4.26
N ILE A 74 -9.83 -10.45 -3.87
CA ILE A 74 -10.31 -9.39 -4.77
C ILE A 74 -9.13 -8.51 -5.24
N LEU A 75 -8.30 -8.01 -4.32
CA LEU A 75 -7.16 -7.16 -4.66
C LEU A 75 -6.17 -7.87 -5.60
N ASN A 76 -5.90 -9.15 -5.36
CA ASN A 76 -5.02 -9.96 -6.20
C ASN A 76 -5.62 -10.21 -7.58
N ARG A 77 -6.92 -10.50 -7.66
CA ARG A 77 -7.62 -10.74 -8.94
C ARG A 77 -7.48 -9.57 -9.90
N TYR A 78 -7.52 -8.36 -9.42
CA TYR A 78 -7.40 -7.14 -10.24
C TYR A 78 -5.97 -6.58 -10.28
N GLY A 79 -4.99 -7.27 -9.71
CA GLY A 79 -3.61 -6.82 -9.66
C GLY A 79 -3.41 -5.51 -8.88
N SER A 80 -4.29 -5.25 -7.91
CA SER A 80 -4.32 -3.97 -7.20
C SER A 80 -3.13 -3.78 -6.26
N LEU A 81 -2.62 -4.85 -5.68
CA LEU A 81 -1.40 -4.80 -4.85
C LEU A 81 -0.17 -4.54 -5.71
N ASP A 82 -0.06 -5.21 -6.85
CA ASP A 82 1.04 -4.98 -7.80
C ASP A 82 1.00 -3.56 -8.37
N TYR A 83 -0.20 -3.03 -8.68
CA TYR A 83 -0.37 -1.64 -9.08
C TYR A 83 0.14 -0.68 -8.01
N ALA A 84 -0.26 -0.86 -6.75
CA ALA A 84 0.17 -0.01 -5.65
C ALA A 84 1.70 -0.08 -5.43
N SER A 85 2.29 -1.27 -5.53
CA SER A 85 3.74 -1.47 -5.44
C SER A 85 4.49 -0.75 -6.57
N LYS A 86 4.00 -0.85 -7.81
CA LYS A 86 4.58 -0.13 -8.96
C LYS A 86 4.50 1.39 -8.79
N GLU A 87 3.38 1.91 -8.30
CA GLU A 87 3.24 3.33 -8.02
C GLU A 87 4.20 3.79 -6.91
N ALA A 88 4.36 3.01 -5.85
CA ALA A 88 5.35 3.28 -4.81
C ALA A 88 6.78 3.33 -5.38
N GLY A 89 7.14 2.37 -6.23
CA GLY A 89 8.42 2.34 -6.94
C GLY A 89 8.63 3.57 -7.82
N ARG A 90 7.59 4.01 -8.51
CA ARG A 90 7.62 5.21 -9.35
C ARG A 90 7.89 6.48 -8.54
N TYR A 91 7.26 6.62 -7.37
CA TYR A 91 7.55 7.73 -6.45
C TYR A 91 8.97 7.67 -5.89
N ALA A 92 9.45 6.48 -5.54
CA ALA A 92 10.83 6.29 -5.07
C ALA A 92 11.85 6.69 -6.15
N GLU A 93 11.62 6.32 -7.41
CA GLU A 93 12.47 6.72 -8.54
C GLU A 93 12.44 8.22 -8.77
N SER A 94 11.26 8.85 -8.68
CA SER A 94 11.13 10.30 -8.77
C SER A 94 11.90 11.01 -7.66
N ALA A 95 11.87 10.49 -6.44
CA ALA A 95 12.64 11.02 -5.32
C ALA A 95 14.14 10.90 -5.54
N ARG A 96 14.62 9.76 -6.04
CA ARG A 96 16.03 9.56 -6.39
C ARG A 96 16.49 10.55 -7.45
N ASN A 97 15.71 10.73 -8.50
CA ASN A 97 16.02 11.68 -9.58
C ASN A 97 16.11 13.12 -9.06
N ALA A 98 15.22 13.51 -8.15
CA ALA A 98 15.27 14.82 -7.51
C ALA A 98 16.52 15.03 -6.66
N ILE A 99 16.99 14.00 -5.97
CA ILE A 99 18.21 14.03 -5.14
C ILE A 99 19.48 14.07 -6.01
N CYS A 100 19.47 13.52 -7.21
CA CYS A 100 20.63 13.44 -8.10
C CYS A 100 21.20 14.80 -8.52
N VAL A 101 20.45 15.90 -8.38
CA VAL A 101 20.92 17.26 -8.70
C VAL A 101 21.94 17.79 -7.69
N PHE A 102 22.01 17.22 -6.50
CA PHE A 102 22.97 17.63 -5.47
C PHE A 102 24.37 17.05 -5.72
N PRO A 103 25.43 17.74 -5.28
CA PRO A 103 26.81 17.20 -5.34
C PRO A 103 26.93 15.89 -4.59
N ASP A 104 27.88 15.05 -4.99
CA ASP A 104 28.15 13.80 -4.28
C ASP A 104 28.65 14.07 -2.85
N SER A 105 28.06 13.37 -1.90
CA SER A 105 28.38 13.48 -0.47
C SER A 105 27.83 12.26 0.28
N GLU A 106 28.27 12.07 1.53
CA GLU A 106 27.72 11.04 2.40
C GLU A 106 26.21 11.26 2.66
N ILE A 107 25.80 12.52 2.79
CA ILE A 107 24.40 12.90 2.97
C ILE A 107 23.58 12.51 1.73
N LYS A 108 24.06 12.80 0.53
CA LYS A 108 23.41 12.40 -0.72
C LYS A 108 23.26 10.88 -0.80
N ARG A 109 24.30 10.12 -0.46
CA ARG A 109 24.25 8.65 -0.47
C ARG A 109 23.23 8.12 0.53
N ALA A 110 23.15 8.69 1.71
CA ALA A 110 22.12 8.35 2.70
C ALA A 110 20.71 8.66 2.21
N LEU A 111 20.49 9.80 1.56
CA LEU A 111 19.19 10.18 0.98
C LEU A 111 18.80 9.27 -0.19
N LEU A 112 19.73 8.83 -1.01
CA LEU A 112 19.46 7.89 -2.11
C LEU A 112 19.12 6.48 -1.60
N TRP A 113 19.71 6.08 -0.47
CA TRP A 113 19.42 4.80 0.16
C TRP A 113 17.99 4.73 0.73
N ALA A 114 17.47 5.83 1.26
CA ALA A 114 16.18 5.85 1.93
C ALA A 114 15.00 5.40 1.04
N PRO A 115 14.82 5.90 -0.20
CA PRO A 115 13.76 5.42 -1.09
C PRO A 115 13.89 3.93 -1.43
N GLU A 116 15.12 3.45 -1.64
CA GLU A 116 15.36 2.02 -1.91
C GLU A 116 15.01 1.16 -0.71
N PHE A 117 15.43 1.56 0.48
CA PHE A 117 15.12 0.85 1.72
C PHE A 117 13.62 0.76 1.95
N VAL A 118 12.90 1.85 1.77
CA VAL A 118 11.44 1.89 1.99
C VAL A 118 10.72 0.93 1.03
N VAL A 119 11.10 0.88 -0.24
CA VAL A 119 10.51 -0.05 -1.23
C VAL A 119 10.94 -1.50 -0.96
N ALA A 120 12.21 -1.73 -0.61
CA ALA A 120 12.74 -3.07 -0.38
C ALA A 120 12.21 -3.72 0.91
N ARG A 121 11.73 -2.93 1.87
CA ARG A 121 11.22 -3.41 3.15
C ARG A 121 9.98 -4.31 3.04
N GLU A 122 9.32 -4.31 1.88
CA GLU A 122 8.13 -5.13 1.62
C GLU A 122 8.42 -6.61 1.33
N LYS A 123 9.68 -6.96 1.19
CA LYS A 123 10.08 -8.31 0.77
C LYS A 123 10.50 -9.18 1.94
#